data_3d9fa6a64eed290705a322256686f71f
#
_entry.id   3d9fa6a64eed290705a322256686f71f
#
_cell.length_a   1.000
_cell.length_b   1.000
_cell.length_c   1.000
_cell.angle_alpha   90.00
_cell.angle_beta   90.00
_cell.angle_gamma   90.00
#
_symmetry.space_group_name_H-M   'P 1'
#
loop_
_entity.id
_entity.type
_entity.pdbx_description
1 polymer ?
#
loop_
_entity_poly.entity_id
_entity_poly.type
_entity_poly.pdbx_seq_one_letter_code
_entity_poly.pdbx_strand_id
1 'polypeptide(L)'
;MKTDPELLKHLMQQGSLLPQEEMLEIARKKGSLHIGIPKETSFQENRVALVPEAVSLLVSNGHRVKIETKSGEGANFSDREYSEAGAEVCYSREEVFKCDIIFKVAPPSEDEIDLMPGNQTMISALQI
;
A
#
# COMPACT_ATOMS: atom_id res chain seq x y z
N MET A 1 7.15 -9.13 15.76
CA MET A 1 8.15 -8.38 15.02
C MET A 1 8.06 -6.90 15.39
N LYS A 2 9.18 -6.28 15.65
CA LYS A 2 9.19 -4.87 15.98
C LYS A 2 9.22 -4.04 14.72
N THR A 3 8.48 -2.94 14.71
CA THR A 3 8.53 -2.01 13.58
C THR A 3 9.82 -1.19 13.69
N ASP A 4 10.53 -1.11 12.59
CA ASP A 4 11.78 -0.37 12.48
C ASP A 4 11.49 1.14 12.59
N PRO A 5 12.19 1.88 13.46
CA PRO A 5 12.00 3.32 13.54
C PRO A 5 12.29 4.06 12.23
N GLU A 6 13.21 3.54 11.41
CA GLU A 6 13.48 4.12 10.10
C GLU A 6 12.32 3.93 9.14
N LEU A 7 11.64 2.79 9.22
CA LEU A 7 10.45 2.54 8.42
C LEU A 7 9.37 3.56 8.76
N LEU A 8 9.12 3.77 10.05
CA LEU A 8 8.12 4.73 10.50
C LEU A 8 8.46 6.15 10.00
N LYS A 9 9.72 6.55 10.18
CA LYS A 9 10.19 7.86 9.74
C LYS A 9 10.02 8.03 8.23
N HIS A 10 10.33 7.00 7.45
CA HIS A 10 10.19 7.02 6.02
C HIS A 10 8.73 7.17 5.59
N LEU A 11 7.85 6.41 6.21
CA LEU A 11 6.41 6.50 5.93
C LEU A 11 5.87 7.88 6.25
N MET A 12 6.34 8.50 7.33
CA MET A 12 5.91 9.85 7.71
C MET A 12 6.28 10.91 6.67
N GLN A 13 7.28 10.66 5.85
CA GLN A 13 7.67 11.58 4.79
C GLN A 13 6.79 11.44 3.56
N GLN A 14 6.02 10.37 3.46
CA GLN A 14 5.26 10.03 2.26
C GLN A 14 3.81 10.45 2.30
N GLY A 15 3.24 10.62 3.47
CA GLY A 15 1.84 10.91 3.53
C GLY A 15 1.36 11.37 4.87
N SER A 16 0.08 11.19 5.12
CA SER A 16 -0.57 11.59 6.34
C SER A 16 -0.05 10.76 7.52
N LEU A 17 0.15 11.41 8.66
CA LEU A 17 0.60 10.76 9.88
C LEU A 17 -0.40 9.69 10.36
N LEU A 18 -1.69 9.95 10.21
CA LEU A 18 -2.74 9.07 10.72
C LEU A 18 -2.76 7.68 10.06
N PRO A 19 -2.71 7.57 8.71
CA PRO A 19 -2.59 6.25 8.09
C PRO A 19 -1.32 5.50 8.47
N GLN A 20 -0.23 6.22 8.71
CA GLN A 20 1.03 5.61 9.11
C GLN A 20 0.96 5.06 10.52
N GLU A 21 0.31 5.78 11.44
CA GLU A 21 0.09 5.30 12.80
C GLU A 21 -0.78 4.06 12.82
N GLU A 22 -1.82 4.03 12.00
CA GLU A 22 -2.71 2.90 11.85
C GLU A 22 -1.97 1.67 11.36
N MET A 23 -1.13 1.85 10.34
CA MET A 23 -0.29 0.80 9.79
C MET A 23 0.68 0.25 10.83
N LEU A 24 1.28 1.13 11.62
CA LEU A 24 2.19 0.76 12.69
C LEU A 24 1.48 -0.09 13.76
N GLU A 25 0.27 0.26 14.12
CA GLU A 25 -0.54 -0.49 15.09
C GLU A 25 -0.83 -1.90 14.58
N ILE A 26 -1.20 -2.03 13.32
CA ILE A 26 -1.47 -3.33 12.72
C ILE A 26 -0.22 -4.19 12.69
N ALA A 27 0.93 -3.58 12.37
CA ALA A 27 2.21 -4.28 12.36
C ALA A 27 2.56 -4.81 13.74
N ARG A 28 2.28 -4.06 14.79
CA ARG A 28 2.52 -4.50 16.17
C ARG A 28 1.69 -5.74 16.53
N LYS A 29 0.46 -5.81 16.02
CA LYS A 29 -0.44 -6.93 16.30
C LYS A 29 -0.10 -8.17 15.49
N LYS A 30 0.22 -8.00 14.21
CA LYS A 30 0.43 -9.11 13.29
C LYS A 30 1.88 -9.51 13.12
N GLY A 31 2.82 -8.63 13.44
CA GLY A 31 4.25 -8.86 13.22
C GLY A 31 4.69 -8.69 11.78
N SER A 32 3.94 -9.23 10.82
CA SER A 32 4.21 -9.09 9.39
C SER A 32 2.95 -8.57 8.71
N LEU A 33 3.12 -7.60 7.82
CA LEU A 33 2.02 -7.04 7.06
C LEU A 33 1.98 -7.64 5.66
N HIS A 34 0.77 -7.85 5.17
CA HIS A 34 0.53 -8.22 3.78
C HIS A 34 -0.25 -7.07 3.16
N ILE A 35 0.45 -6.24 2.41
CA ILE A 35 -0.05 -4.94 1.94
C ILE A 35 -0.41 -5.01 0.47
N GLY A 36 -1.61 -4.54 0.13
CA GLY A 36 -2.04 -4.43 -1.25
C GLY A 36 -2.14 -2.96 -1.67
N ILE A 37 -1.58 -2.65 -2.84
CA ILE A 37 -1.63 -1.30 -3.40
C ILE A 37 -2.37 -1.38 -4.74
N PRO A 38 -3.68 -1.09 -4.75
CA PRO A 38 -4.44 -1.10 -5.98
C PRO A 38 -4.17 0.17 -6.79
N LYS A 39 -4.40 0.07 -8.09
CA LYS A 39 -4.30 1.22 -8.98
C LYS A 39 -5.41 2.21 -8.64
N GLU A 40 -5.05 3.49 -8.53
CA GLU A 40 -6.03 4.55 -8.30
C GLU A 40 -6.89 4.72 -9.54
N THR A 41 -8.19 4.80 -9.33
CA THR A 41 -9.15 4.95 -10.43
C THR A 41 -9.91 6.28 -10.37
N SER A 42 -9.64 7.10 -9.35
CA SER A 42 -10.27 8.41 -9.22
C SER A 42 -9.80 9.34 -10.32
N PHE A 43 -10.71 10.21 -10.78
CA PHE A 43 -10.41 11.14 -11.86
C PHE A 43 -9.20 12.02 -11.54
N GLN A 44 -8.24 12.06 -12.45
CA GLN A 44 -7.00 12.84 -12.33
C GLN A 44 -6.13 12.48 -11.12
N GLU A 45 -6.31 11.31 -10.52
CA GLU A 45 -5.42 10.89 -9.44
C GLU A 45 -4.16 10.27 -10.03
N ASN A 46 -3.05 10.96 -9.87
CA ASN A 46 -1.74 10.52 -10.38
C ASN A 46 -0.79 10.06 -9.28
N ARG A 47 -1.20 10.21 -8.03
CA ARG A 47 -0.37 9.80 -6.91
C ARG A 47 -0.50 8.29 -6.67
N VAL A 48 0.51 7.74 -6.04
CA VAL A 48 0.51 6.34 -5.60
C VAL A 48 0.73 6.32 -4.09
N ALA A 49 0.15 5.33 -3.44
CA ALA A 49 0.18 5.27 -1.97
C ALA A 49 1.60 5.05 -1.42
N LEU A 50 2.41 4.25 -2.11
CA LEU A 50 3.80 4.01 -1.72
C LEU A 50 4.69 4.07 -2.94
N VAL A 51 5.80 4.79 -2.83
CA VAL A 51 6.83 4.82 -3.87
C VAL A 51 7.72 3.58 -3.75
N PRO A 52 8.48 3.22 -4.80
CA PRO A 52 9.31 2.01 -4.74
C PRO A 52 10.30 1.97 -3.58
N GLU A 53 10.86 3.11 -3.20
CA GLU A 53 11.78 3.18 -2.07
C GLU A 53 11.11 2.74 -0.76
N ALA A 54 9.88 3.16 -0.54
CA ALA A 54 9.11 2.76 0.64
C ALA A 54 8.77 1.27 0.60
N VAL A 55 8.43 0.75 -0.57
CA VAL A 55 8.19 -0.68 -0.75
C VAL A 55 9.43 -1.48 -0.40
N SER A 56 10.59 -1.06 -0.87
CA SER A 56 11.86 -1.72 -0.57
C SER A 56 12.11 -1.80 0.94
N LEU A 57 11.81 -0.72 1.65
CA LEU A 57 11.98 -0.66 3.09
C LEU A 57 11.03 -1.61 3.81
N LEU A 58 9.77 -1.65 3.39
CA LEU A 58 8.78 -2.58 3.95
C LEU A 58 9.20 -4.03 3.74
N VAL A 59 9.61 -4.37 2.53
CA VAL A 59 10.02 -5.73 2.19
C VAL A 59 11.25 -6.15 3.00
N SER A 60 12.24 -5.26 3.15
CA SER A 60 13.43 -5.57 3.94
C SER A 60 13.11 -5.73 5.43
N ASN A 61 11.99 -5.23 5.89
CA ASN A 61 11.53 -5.42 7.27
C ASN A 61 10.60 -6.63 7.43
N GLY A 62 10.50 -7.47 6.42
CA GLY A 62 9.75 -8.72 6.51
C GLY A 62 8.29 -8.63 6.12
N HIS A 63 7.86 -7.52 5.54
CA HIS A 63 6.50 -7.35 5.07
C HIS A 63 6.39 -7.78 3.61
N ARG A 64 5.18 -8.08 3.16
CA ARG A 64 4.91 -8.45 1.78
C ARG A 64 4.05 -7.39 1.13
N VAL A 65 4.39 -7.02 -0.10
CA VAL A 65 3.68 -5.98 -0.83
C VAL A 65 3.24 -6.53 -2.18
N LYS A 66 1.96 -6.43 -2.47
CA LYS A 66 1.40 -6.69 -3.81
C LYS A 66 0.92 -5.36 -4.37
N ILE A 67 1.29 -5.09 -5.61
CA ILE A 67 0.89 -3.85 -6.28
C ILE A 67 0.20 -4.18 -7.60
N GLU A 68 -0.89 -3.51 -7.87
CA GLU A 68 -1.57 -3.67 -9.15
C GLU A 68 -0.73 -3.06 -10.26
N THR A 69 -0.68 -3.74 -11.41
CA THR A 69 0.06 -3.24 -12.57
C THR A 69 -0.35 -1.80 -12.90
N LYS A 70 0.63 -1.00 -13.28
CA LYS A 70 0.46 0.40 -13.67
C LYS A 70 0.06 1.34 -12.53
N SER A 71 0.08 0.88 -11.29
CA SER A 71 -0.29 1.73 -10.15
C SER A 71 0.59 2.97 -10.00
N GLY A 72 1.86 2.87 -10.37
CA GLY A 72 2.80 3.98 -10.22
C GLY A 72 2.98 4.85 -11.45
N GLU A 73 2.31 4.54 -12.56
CA GLU A 73 2.55 5.27 -13.82
C GLU A 73 2.27 6.76 -13.73
N GLY A 74 1.19 7.13 -13.05
CA GLY A 74 0.85 8.55 -12.87
C GLY A 74 1.89 9.34 -12.09
N ALA A 75 2.68 8.66 -11.27
CA ALA A 75 3.75 9.26 -10.48
C ALA A 75 5.13 8.98 -11.10
N ASN A 76 5.16 8.48 -12.33
CA ASN A 76 6.39 8.17 -13.09
C ASN A 76 7.20 7.00 -12.52
N PHE A 77 6.54 6.05 -11.88
CA PHE A 77 7.18 4.80 -11.43
C PHE A 77 6.65 3.63 -12.24
N SER A 78 7.57 2.82 -12.75
CA SER A 78 7.20 1.66 -13.56
C SER A 78 6.95 0.42 -12.69
N ASP A 79 6.26 -0.55 -13.25
CA ASP A 79 6.08 -1.86 -12.60
C ASP A 79 7.43 -2.50 -12.30
N ARG A 80 8.40 -2.32 -13.19
CA ARG A 80 9.75 -2.85 -13.01
C ARG A 80 10.41 -2.29 -11.76
N GLU A 81 10.27 -1.00 -11.52
CA GLU A 81 10.83 -0.36 -10.32
C GLU A 81 10.24 -0.95 -9.05
N TYR A 82 8.95 -1.23 -9.05
CA TYR A 82 8.29 -1.88 -7.92
C TYR A 82 8.74 -3.32 -7.75
N SER A 83 8.87 -4.05 -8.84
CA SER A 83 9.36 -5.42 -8.80
C SER A 83 10.80 -5.49 -8.26
N GLU A 84 11.65 -4.58 -8.70
CA GLU A 84 13.04 -4.51 -8.20
C GLU A 84 13.08 -4.12 -6.72
N ALA A 85 12.10 -3.38 -6.25
CA ALA A 85 11.98 -3.02 -4.84
C ALA A 85 11.49 -4.19 -3.97
N GLY A 86 11.02 -5.27 -4.59
CA GLY A 86 10.56 -6.46 -3.87
C GLY A 86 9.06 -6.65 -3.83
N ALA A 87 8.30 -5.79 -4.50
CA ALA A 87 6.85 -5.96 -4.59
C ALA A 87 6.51 -7.04 -5.62
N GLU A 88 5.39 -7.71 -5.40
CA GLU A 88 4.82 -8.60 -6.40
C GLU A 88 3.84 -7.78 -7.24
N VAL A 89 4.10 -7.66 -8.53
CA VAL A 89 3.20 -6.95 -9.45
C VAL A 89 2.08 -7.90 -9.84
N CYS A 90 0.84 -7.48 -9.60
CA CYS A 90 -0.35 -8.28 -9.87
C CYS A 90 -1.13 -7.67 -11.03
N TYR A 91 -1.66 -8.55 -11.87
CA TYR A 91 -2.46 -8.12 -13.02
C TYR A 91 -3.95 -8.27 -12.76
N SER A 92 -4.30 -8.73 -11.56
CA SER A 92 -5.68 -8.87 -11.11
C SER A 92 -5.92 -7.97 -9.89
N ARG A 93 -6.92 -7.10 -9.97
CA ARG A 93 -7.30 -6.26 -8.82
C ARG A 93 -7.75 -7.12 -7.65
N GLU A 94 -8.39 -8.24 -7.95
CA GLU A 94 -8.91 -9.14 -6.92
C GLU A 94 -7.81 -9.65 -6.00
N GLU A 95 -6.66 -9.99 -6.56
CA GLU A 95 -5.52 -10.45 -5.75
C GLU A 95 -5.02 -9.38 -4.81
N VAL A 96 -4.96 -8.14 -5.30
CA VAL A 96 -4.48 -7.02 -4.49
C VAL A 96 -5.44 -6.75 -3.33
N PHE A 97 -6.74 -6.81 -3.60
CA PHE A 97 -7.75 -6.54 -2.57
C PHE A 97 -7.92 -7.68 -1.57
N LYS A 98 -7.23 -8.81 -1.73
CA LYS A 98 -7.22 -9.89 -0.75
C LYS A 98 -6.16 -9.73 0.33
N CYS A 99 -5.29 -8.75 0.20
CA CYS A 99 -4.27 -8.49 1.21
C CYS A 99 -4.88 -8.03 2.53
N ASP A 100 -4.13 -8.15 3.61
CA ASP A 100 -4.62 -7.77 4.95
C ASP A 100 -4.86 -6.27 5.08
N ILE A 101 -4.01 -5.48 4.45
CA ILE A 101 -4.10 -4.03 4.46
C ILE A 101 -4.17 -3.55 3.02
N ILE A 102 -5.16 -2.73 2.72
CA ILE A 102 -5.27 -2.07 1.43
C ILE A 102 -4.87 -0.62 1.62
N PHE A 103 -3.81 -0.19 0.95
CA PHE A 103 -3.29 1.17 1.08
C PHE A 103 -3.52 1.93 -0.23
N LYS A 104 -4.34 2.98 -0.15
CA LYS A 104 -4.71 3.81 -1.30
C LYS A 104 -4.50 5.28 -1.00
N VAL A 105 -4.45 6.09 -2.05
CA VAL A 105 -4.47 7.55 -1.91
C VAL A 105 -5.91 8.02 -1.69
N ALA A 106 -6.80 7.68 -2.59
CA ALA A 106 -8.21 8.07 -2.51
C ALA A 106 -9.03 7.03 -1.73
N PRO A 107 -10.17 7.45 -1.13
CA PRO A 107 -11.08 6.50 -0.50
C PRO A 107 -11.56 5.46 -1.50
N PRO A 108 -11.92 4.24 -1.06
CA PRO A 108 -12.35 3.18 -1.96
C PRO A 108 -13.73 3.49 -2.56
N SER A 109 -13.93 3.05 -3.80
CA SER A 109 -15.25 3.06 -4.42
C SER A 109 -16.07 1.88 -3.91
N GLU A 110 -17.37 1.89 -4.20
CA GLU A 110 -18.24 0.77 -3.84
C GLU A 110 -17.77 -0.52 -4.50
N ASP A 111 -17.38 -0.47 -5.77
CA ASP A 111 -16.88 -1.62 -6.48
C ASP A 111 -15.62 -2.18 -5.82
N GLU A 112 -14.76 -1.30 -5.33
CA GLU A 112 -13.54 -1.72 -4.65
C GLU A 112 -13.85 -2.37 -3.30
N ILE A 113 -14.81 -1.83 -2.58
CA ILE A 113 -15.24 -2.43 -1.31
C ILE A 113 -15.78 -3.83 -1.54
N ASP A 114 -16.51 -4.05 -2.62
CA ASP A 114 -17.06 -5.35 -2.98
C ASP A 114 -15.99 -6.40 -3.29
N LEU A 115 -14.79 -5.97 -3.68
CA LEU A 115 -13.67 -6.87 -3.92
C LEU A 115 -13.00 -7.37 -2.64
N MET A 116 -13.30 -6.76 -1.52
CA MET A 116 -12.68 -7.11 -0.24
C MET A 116 -13.47 -8.24 0.43
N PRO A 117 -12.81 -9.37 0.75
CA PRO A 117 -13.51 -10.51 1.37
C PRO A 117 -13.95 -10.30 2.82
N GLY A 118 -13.48 -9.24 3.46
CA GLY A 118 -13.78 -8.95 4.86
C GLY A 118 -12.55 -9.05 5.74
N ASN A 119 -12.65 -8.52 6.96
CA ASN A 119 -11.56 -8.54 7.94
C ASN A 119 -10.27 -7.84 7.52
N GLN A 120 -10.35 -6.99 6.53
CA GLN A 120 -9.21 -6.22 6.05
C GLN A 120 -9.25 -4.81 6.58
N THR A 121 -8.08 -4.19 6.63
CA THR A 121 -7.96 -2.79 6.99
C THR A 121 -7.74 -1.97 5.73
N MET A 122 -8.57 -0.96 5.53
CA MET A 122 -8.40 0.00 4.44
C MET A 122 -7.77 1.27 5.01
N ILE A 123 -6.64 1.66 4.45
CA ILE A 123 -5.98 2.90 4.82
C ILE A 123 -5.97 3.82 3.60
N SER A 124 -6.51 5.02 3.77
CA SER A 124 -6.53 6.03 2.72
C SER A 124 -5.65 7.20 3.15
N ALA A 125 -4.77 7.64 2.27
CA ALA A 125 -3.92 8.79 2.54
C ALA A 125 -4.69 10.10 2.47
N LEU A 126 -5.83 10.12 1.75
CA LEU A 126 -6.72 11.26 1.72
C LEU A 126 -7.89 10.99 2.65
N GLN A 127 -8.03 11.85 3.63
CA GLN A 127 -9.19 11.81 4.52
C GLN A 127 -10.11 12.95 4.12
N ILE A 128 -11.28 12.59 3.68
CA ILE A 128 -12.29 13.56 3.27
C ILE A 128 -13.36 13.62 4.31
#